data_9d5b38461e3baa3690c180c3f192809c
#
_entry.id   9d5b38461e3baa3690c180c3f192809c
#
_cell.length_a   1.000
_cell.length_b   1.000
_cell.length_c   1.000
_cell.angle_alpha   90.00
_cell.angle_beta   90.00
_cell.angle_gamma   90.00
#
_symmetry.space_group_name_H-M   'P 1'
#
loop_
_entity.id
_entity.type
_entity.pdbx_description
1 polymer ?
#
loop_
_entity_poly.entity_id
_entity_poly.type
_entity_poly.pdbx_seq_one_letter_code
_entity_poly.pdbx_strand_id
1 'polypeptide(L)'
;MIASMTSGLTVFAEETADFSGEELSILVSAGWMDNRYDATIERFEDTYGVTVDLQTIPADQYSDLLQSKLATDSCADIFWIQSNPFAIESTIVDPEKYCIDFTGASWEDLMPEARKTSCVYNDKLYGLQIWHNSPEYVMVYNKTLFEENGWEIPSTYAELKDLCAKIAEQGITPWFMPGADGWQHQLAFFQIGGVYEEATPGLYDALNTNQATFADNEKMLEVLNEFKELSDAGYFGEDWIGTDSTNLTNEFGDRNIAMAMANSSYIQQIKDDTGTEDEFGMFLIPLGDNTWYPTNPAG
;
A
#
# COMPACT_ATOMS: atom_id res chain seq x y z
N MET A 1 -24.23 -32.43 49.88
CA MET A 1 -23.17 -33.09 49.10
C MET A 1 -23.18 -32.45 47.71
N ILE A 2 -22.37 -31.44 47.51
CA ILE A 2 -22.24 -30.68 46.25
C ILE A 2 -21.02 -31.25 45.56
N ALA A 3 -21.22 -31.97 44.45
CA ALA A 3 -20.14 -32.49 43.62
C ALA A 3 -19.65 -31.38 42.66
N SER A 4 -18.43 -30.92 42.92
CA SER A 4 -17.70 -30.02 42.03
C SER A 4 -17.21 -30.81 40.83
N MET A 5 -17.77 -30.54 39.65
CA MET A 5 -17.21 -31.00 38.35
C MET A 5 -16.15 -29.98 37.92
N THR A 6 -14.90 -30.29 38.17
CA THR A 6 -13.76 -29.67 37.50
C THR A 6 -13.62 -30.32 36.14
N SER A 7 -14.12 -29.63 35.10
CA SER A 7 -13.80 -29.95 33.72
C SER A 7 -12.34 -29.54 33.47
N GLY A 8 -11.44 -30.53 33.49
CA GLY A 8 -10.08 -30.36 33.02
C GLY A 8 -10.07 -30.09 31.54
N LEU A 9 -9.72 -28.87 31.15
CA LEU A 9 -9.26 -28.57 29.79
C LEU A 9 -7.90 -29.29 29.61
N THR A 10 -7.93 -30.46 29.02
CA THR A 10 -6.73 -31.07 28.46
C THR A 10 -6.34 -30.22 27.21
N VAL A 11 -5.41 -29.33 27.42
CA VAL A 11 -4.65 -28.74 26.30
C VAL A 11 -3.83 -29.91 25.76
N PHE A 12 -4.27 -30.47 24.62
CA PHE A 12 -3.39 -31.30 23.84
C PHE A 12 -2.32 -30.34 23.28
N ALA A 13 -1.09 -30.45 23.78
CA ALA A 13 0.06 -29.93 23.05
C ALA A 13 0.08 -30.73 21.73
N GLU A 14 -0.28 -30.11 20.62
CA GLU A 14 0.07 -30.65 19.32
C GLU A 14 1.60 -30.82 19.32
N GLU A 15 2.08 -32.02 19.07
CA GLU A 15 3.51 -32.25 18.82
C GLU A 15 3.86 -31.34 17.64
N THR A 16 4.64 -30.29 17.88
CA THR A 16 5.16 -29.46 16.83
C THR A 16 6.07 -30.32 15.96
N ALA A 17 5.77 -30.40 14.67
CA ALA A 17 6.64 -31.11 13.74
C ALA A 17 8.05 -30.47 13.78
N ASP A 18 9.07 -31.32 13.84
CA ASP A 18 10.47 -30.90 13.82
C ASP A 18 10.98 -30.95 12.38
N PHE A 19 11.36 -29.77 11.86
CA PHE A 19 11.93 -29.59 10.53
C PHE A 19 13.41 -29.18 10.60
N SER A 20 14.12 -29.60 11.66
CA SER A 20 15.52 -29.28 11.88
C SER A 20 16.40 -29.64 10.68
N GLY A 21 17.06 -28.62 10.13
CA GLY A 21 17.95 -28.75 8.98
C GLY A 21 17.29 -28.56 7.61
N GLU A 22 15.97 -28.29 7.60
CA GLU A 22 15.29 -27.85 6.40
C GLU A 22 15.40 -26.32 6.24
N GLU A 23 15.32 -25.83 5.02
CA GLU A 23 15.29 -24.41 4.66
C GLU A 23 13.96 -24.09 4.00
N LEU A 24 13.37 -22.95 4.40
CA LEU A 24 12.17 -22.38 3.78
C LEU A 24 12.53 -21.05 3.13
N SER A 25 12.44 -21.00 1.81
CA SER A 25 12.74 -19.80 1.05
C SER A 25 11.52 -18.92 0.85
N ILE A 26 11.69 -17.59 1.05
CA ILE A 26 10.64 -16.58 0.89
C ILE A 26 11.10 -15.50 -0.08
N LEU A 27 10.33 -15.23 -1.13
CA LEU A 27 10.60 -14.19 -2.12
C LEU A 27 9.64 -13.01 -1.93
N VAL A 28 10.17 -11.81 -1.69
CA VAL A 28 9.37 -10.59 -1.49
C VAL A 28 9.94 -9.40 -2.26
N SER A 29 9.07 -8.45 -2.57
CA SER A 29 9.50 -7.13 -3.07
C SER A 29 10.05 -6.28 -1.92
N ALA A 30 11.06 -5.47 -2.22
CA ALA A 30 11.59 -4.51 -1.27
C ALA A 30 10.49 -3.60 -0.72
N GLY A 31 10.49 -3.40 0.60
CA GLY A 31 9.49 -2.61 1.32
C GLY A 31 8.19 -3.34 1.69
N TRP A 32 7.99 -4.60 1.23
CA TRP A 32 6.79 -5.35 1.61
C TRP A 32 6.96 -6.10 2.94
N MET A 33 8.16 -6.57 3.23
CA MET A 33 8.49 -7.22 4.50
C MET A 33 9.57 -6.40 5.20
N ASP A 34 9.25 -5.84 6.34
CA ASP A 34 10.12 -5.02 7.15
C ASP A 34 10.46 -5.70 8.48
N ASN A 35 11.20 -5.03 9.35
CA ASN A 35 11.66 -5.53 10.65
C ASN A 35 10.53 -5.97 11.60
N ARG A 36 9.27 -5.64 11.34
CA ARG A 36 8.13 -6.15 12.12
C ARG A 36 7.94 -7.66 11.98
N TYR A 37 8.46 -8.23 10.91
CA TYR A 37 8.41 -9.68 10.67
C TYR A 37 9.57 -10.44 11.28
N ASP A 38 10.69 -9.78 11.64
CA ASP A 38 11.88 -10.43 12.18
C ASP A 38 11.57 -11.31 13.39
N ALA A 39 10.85 -10.79 14.36
CA ALA A 39 10.43 -11.55 15.53
C ALA A 39 9.48 -12.73 15.22
N THR A 40 8.73 -12.64 14.11
CA THR A 40 7.85 -13.72 13.65
C THR A 40 8.66 -14.83 13.00
N ILE A 41 9.63 -14.45 12.17
CA ILE A 41 10.58 -15.38 11.53
C ILE A 41 11.38 -16.10 12.62
N GLU A 42 12.02 -15.37 13.54
CA GLU A 42 12.80 -15.95 14.64
C GLU A 42 11.97 -16.94 15.46
N ARG A 43 10.74 -16.56 15.84
CA ARG A 43 9.84 -17.48 16.55
C ARG A 43 9.48 -18.72 15.74
N PHE A 44 9.32 -18.59 14.43
CA PHE A 44 9.02 -19.71 13.52
C PHE A 44 10.22 -20.66 13.45
N GLU A 45 11.42 -20.14 13.25
CA GLU A 45 12.68 -20.90 13.23
C GLU A 45 12.89 -21.63 14.56
N ASP A 46 12.73 -20.94 15.71
CA ASP A 46 12.86 -21.53 17.04
C ASP A 46 11.81 -22.64 17.30
N THR A 47 10.59 -22.47 16.77
CA THR A 47 9.50 -23.42 17.02
C THR A 47 9.65 -24.70 16.21
N TYR A 48 10.10 -24.60 14.96
CA TYR A 48 10.10 -25.69 14.00
C TYR A 48 11.50 -26.19 13.61
N GLY A 49 12.57 -25.52 14.03
CA GLY A 49 13.95 -25.87 13.71
C GLY A 49 14.35 -25.62 12.24
N VAL A 50 13.50 -24.95 11.46
CA VAL A 50 13.75 -24.58 10.08
C VAL A 50 14.61 -23.33 9.99
N THR A 51 15.32 -23.13 8.89
CA THR A 51 15.99 -21.86 8.56
C THR A 51 15.20 -21.13 7.48
N VAL A 52 14.95 -19.83 7.66
CA VAL A 52 14.24 -19.00 6.67
C VAL A 52 15.24 -18.23 5.80
N ASP A 53 15.22 -18.49 4.48
CA ASP A 53 15.98 -17.73 3.48
C ASP A 53 15.07 -16.64 2.88
N LEU A 54 15.21 -15.40 3.40
CA LEU A 54 14.44 -14.26 2.92
C LEU A 54 15.14 -13.57 1.74
N GLN A 55 14.55 -13.67 0.55
CA GLN A 55 15.04 -13.08 -0.69
C GLN A 55 14.27 -11.80 -1.01
N THR A 56 14.90 -10.64 -0.82
CA THR A 56 14.31 -9.32 -1.11
C THR A 56 14.78 -8.82 -2.47
N ILE A 57 13.84 -8.46 -3.34
CA ILE A 57 14.09 -8.02 -4.72
C ILE A 57 13.63 -6.56 -4.88
N PRO A 58 14.40 -5.71 -5.60
CA PRO A 58 13.96 -4.35 -5.92
C PRO A 58 12.57 -4.32 -6.55
N ALA A 59 11.73 -3.35 -6.14
CA ALA A 59 10.32 -3.31 -6.49
C ALA A 59 10.06 -3.25 -8.00
N ASP A 60 10.92 -2.53 -8.73
CA ASP A 60 10.87 -2.39 -10.19
C ASP A 60 11.20 -3.67 -10.96
N GLN A 61 11.87 -4.64 -10.32
CA GLN A 61 12.31 -5.91 -10.93
C GLN A 61 11.48 -7.10 -10.45
N TYR A 62 10.71 -6.93 -9.36
CA TYR A 62 10.09 -8.04 -8.66
C TYR A 62 9.11 -8.82 -9.54
N SER A 63 8.20 -8.13 -10.23
CA SER A 63 7.17 -8.78 -11.03
C SER A 63 7.75 -9.65 -12.15
N ASP A 64 8.70 -9.11 -12.91
CA ASP A 64 9.34 -9.81 -14.03
C ASP A 64 10.17 -10.99 -13.54
N LEU A 65 10.89 -10.81 -12.43
CA LEU A 65 11.68 -11.88 -11.83
C LEU A 65 10.79 -13.02 -11.29
N LEU A 66 9.69 -12.70 -10.62
CA LEU A 66 8.72 -13.68 -10.13
C LEU A 66 8.17 -14.53 -11.29
N GLN A 67 7.72 -13.88 -12.36
CA GLN A 67 7.23 -14.58 -13.56
C GLN A 67 8.29 -15.51 -14.15
N SER A 68 9.53 -15.03 -14.27
CA SER A 68 10.65 -15.82 -14.79
C SER A 68 10.98 -17.03 -13.91
N LYS A 69 10.99 -16.84 -12.58
CA LYS A 69 11.26 -17.91 -11.61
C LYS A 69 10.15 -18.98 -11.61
N LEU A 70 8.87 -18.58 -11.69
CA LEU A 70 7.74 -19.49 -11.82
C LEU A 70 7.84 -20.31 -13.12
N ALA A 71 8.14 -19.65 -14.25
CA ALA A 71 8.24 -20.32 -15.55
C ALA A 71 9.38 -21.34 -15.63
N THR A 72 10.41 -21.20 -14.81
CA THR A 72 11.60 -22.08 -14.78
C THR A 72 11.65 -23.05 -13.60
N ASP A 73 10.56 -23.16 -12.83
CA ASP A 73 10.47 -23.98 -11.61
C ASP A 73 11.62 -23.69 -10.61
N SER A 74 12.01 -22.40 -10.50
CA SER A 74 13.09 -21.93 -9.60
C SER A 74 12.61 -20.86 -8.63
N CYS A 75 11.31 -20.77 -8.40
CA CYS A 75 10.73 -19.86 -7.43
C CYS A 75 11.03 -20.32 -6.00
N ALA A 76 10.99 -19.39 -5.06
CA ALA A 76 11.02 -19.70 -3.64
C ALA A 76 9.78 -20.51 -3.23
N ASP A 77 9.85 -21.17 -2.07
CA ASP A 77 8.72 -21.96 -1.53
C ASP A 77 7.51 -21.10 -1.22
N ILE A 78 7.75 -19.86 -0.77
CA ILE A 78 6.73 -18.84 -0.54
C ILE A 78 7.11 -17.60 -1.33
N PHE A 79 6.14 -16.97 -1.97
CA PHE A 79 6.32 -15.66 -2.59
C PHE A 79 5.12 -14.76 -2.30
N TRP A 80 5.35 -13.46 -2.24
CA TRP A 80 4.32 -12.49 -2.00
C TRP A 80 3.86 -11.84 -3.29
N ILE A 81 2.57 -11.52 -3.36
CA ILE A 81 1.99 -10.71 -4.43
C ILE A 81 1.16 -9.58 -3.83
N GLN A 82 0.97 -8.50 -4.58
CA GLN A 82 0.06 -7.44 -4.15
C GLN A 82 -1.38 -7.94 -4.14
N SER A 83 -2.09 -7.62 -3.06
CA SER A 83 -3.49 -7.95 -2.91
C SER A 83 -4.38 -6.95 -3.66
N ASN A 84 -5.10 -7.44 -4.65
CA ASN A 84 -6.20 -6.75 -5.33
C ASN A 84 -7.24 -7.81 -5.75
N PRO A 85 -8.46 -7.45 -6.16
CA PRO A 85 -9.51 -8.42 -6.48
C PRO A 85 -9.14 -9.45 -7.56
N PHE A 86 -8.10 -9.20 -8.34
CA PHE A 86 -7.63 -10.09 -9.40
C PHE A 86 -6.15 -10.45 -9.23
N ALA A 87 -5.61 -10.35 -8.00
CA ALA A 87 -4.18 -10.46 -7.75
C ALA A 87 -3.59 -11.78 -8.24
N ILE A 88 -4.22 -12.90 -7.93
CA ILE A 88 -3.75 -14.23 -8.36
C ILE A 88 -3.76 -14.31 -9.89
N GLU A 89 -4.90 -14.00 -10.51
CA GLU A 89 -5.10 -14.11 -11.96
C GLU A 89 -4.19 -13.17 -12.76
N SER A 90 -4.01 -11.94 -12.27
CA SER A 90 -3.20 -10.94 -12.95
C SER A 90 -1.69 -11.13 -12.76
N THR A 91 -1.29 -11.77 -11.66
CA THR A 91 0.12 -11.91 -11.28
C THR A 91 0.69 -13.28 -11.61
N ILE A 92 -0.11 -14.36 -11.55
CA ILE A 92 0.34 -15.74 -11.73
C ILE A 92 -0.34 -16.33 -12.96
N VAL A 93 0.44 -16.62 -13.99
CA VAL A 93 -0.09 -17.14 -15.29
C VAL A 93 -0.88 -18.44 -15.13
N ASP A 94 -0.48 -19.33 -14.23
CA ASP A 94 -1.12 -20.62 -13.99
C ASP A 94 -1.09 -20.96 -12.49
N PRO A 95 -2.02 -20.39 -11.69
CA PRO A 95 -2.05 -20.63 -10.25
C PRO A 95 -2.20 -22.12 -9.88
N GLU A 96 -2.96 -22.88 -10.65
CA GLU A 96 -3.18 -24.31 -10.39
C GLU A 96 -1.90 -25.14 -10.55
N LYS A 97 -0.97 -24.67 -11.37
CA LYS A 97 0.32 -25.33 -11.56
C LYS A 97 1.36 -24.92 -10.51
N TYR A 98 1.38 -23.63 -10.14
CA TYR A 98 2.49 -23.08 -9.37
C TYR A 98 2.19 -22.88 -7.88
N CYS A 99 0.91 -22.97 -7.48
CA CYS A 99 0.52 -22.71 -6.10
C CYS A 99 -0.17 -23.92 -5.48
N ILE A 100 -0.04 -24.05 -4.17
CA ILE A 100 -0.75 -25.08 -3.39
C ILE A 100 -2.20 -24.61 -3.20
N ASP A 101 -3.14 -25.54 -3.39
CA ASP A 101 -4.56 -25.33 -3.06
C ASP A 101 -4.75 -25.45 -1.54
N PHE A 102 -5.09 -24.35 -0.90
CA PHE A 102 -5.33 -24.24 0.54
C PHE A 102 -6.82 -24.32 0.92
N THR A 103 -7.69 -24.64 0.00
CA THR A 103 -9.13 -24.76 0.27
C THR A 103 -9.38 -25.76 1.40
N GLY A 104 -10.05 -25.31 2.46
CA GLY A 104 -10.28 -26.11 3.65
C GLY A 104 -9.11 -26.16 4.65
N ALA A 105 -8.08 -25.35 4.48
CA ALA A 105 -7.00 -25.23 5.45
C ALA A 105 -7.53 -24.73 6.80
N SER A 106 -6.94 -25.20 7.91
CA SER A 106 -7.40 -24.88 9.27
C SER A 106 -7.39 -23.39 9.62
N TRP A 107 -6.63 -22.58 8.91
CA TRP A 107 -6.53 -21.14 9.06
C TRP A 107 -7.44 -20.34 8.11
N GLU A 108 -8.12 -20.99 7.18
CA GLU A 108 -8.97 -20.32 6.19
C GLU A 108 -10.04 -19.44 6.85
N ASP A 109 -10.64 -19.91 7.95
CA ASP A 109 -11.67 -19.16 8.69
C ASP A 109 -11.12 -17.94 9.45
N LEU A 110 -9.79 -17.82 9.57
CA LEU A 110 -9.16 -16.63 10.17
C LEU A 110 -9.14 -15.44 9.19
N MET A 111 -9.33 -15.71 7.90
CA MET A 111 -9.35 -14.69 6.86
C MET A 111 -10.78 -14.20 6.62
N PRO A 112 -11.08 -12.91 6.77
CA PRO A 112 -12.39 -12.35 6.45
C PRO A 112 -12.79 -12.65 5.00
N GLU A 113 -14.06 -12.97 4.76
CA GLU A 113 -14.57 -13.36 3.44
C GLU A 113 -14.23 -12.31 2.36
N ALA A 114 -14.39 -11.03 2.67
CA ALA A 114 -14.06 -9.95 1.74
C ALA A 114 -12.58 -9.93 1.31
N ARG A 115 -11.69 -10.57 2.05
CA ARG A 115 -10.26 -10.67 1.74
C ARG A 115 -9.88 -11.93 0.97
N LYS A 116 -10.72 -12.95 1.02
CA LYS A 116 -10.48 -14.19 0.26
C LYS A 116 -10.52 -13.96 -1.24
N THR A 117 -11.29 -12.97 -1.72
CA THR A 117 -11.43 -12.67 -3.15
C THR A 117 -10.10 -12.40 -3.87
N SER A 118 -9.12 -11.84 -3.18
CA SER A 118 -7.79 -11.60 -3.75
C SER A 118 -6.90 -12.83 -3.80
N CYS A 119 -7.30 -13.91 -3.12
CA CYS A 119 -6.55 -15.14 -2.98
C CYS A 119 -7.23 -16.36 -3.66
N VAL A 120 -8.40 -16.15 -4.26
CA VAL A 120 -9.20 -17.20 -4.91
C VAL A 120 -9.04 -17.15 -6.43
N TYR A 121 -8.89 -18.32 -7.03
CA TYR A 121 -8.91 -18.54 -8.47
C TYR A 121 -9.63 -19.85 -8.76
N ASN A 122 -10.61 -19.85 -9.70
CA ASN A 122 -11.44 -21.04 -10.02
C ASN A 122 -12.03 -21.72 -8.77
N ASP A 123 -12.62 -20.94 -7.86
CA ASP A 123 -13.22 -21.41 -6.59
C ASP A 123 -12.26 -22.10 -5.62
N LYS A 124 -10.94 -21.96 -5.79
CA LYS A 124 -9.91 -22.51 -4.92
C LYS A 124 -9.07 -21.41 -4.29
N LEU A 125 -8.64 -21.63 -3.06
CA LEU A 125 -7.82 -20.71 -2.29
C LEU A 125 -6.32 -20.99 -2.51
N TYR A 126 -5.57 -20.03 -3.04
CA TYR A 126 -4.14 -20.17 -3.36
C TYR A 126 -3.22 -19.29 -2.52
N GLY A 127 -3.74 -18.59 -1.54
CA GLY A 127 -2.91 -17.71 -0.71
C GLY A 127 -3.60 -17.25 0.55
N LEU A 128 -2.82 -16.59 1.39
CA LEU A 128 -3.25 -15.93 2.61
C LEU A 128 -2.97 -14.43 2.50
N GLN A 129 -3.99 -13.61 2.66
CA GLN A 129 -3.78 -12.17 2.82
C GLN A 129 -3.31 -11.88 4.25
N ILE A 130 -2.00 -11.78 4.44
CA ILE A 130 -1.37 -11.55 5.73
C ILE A 130 -1.25 -10.08 6.09
N TRP A 131 -1.33 -9.21 5.09
CA TRP A 131 -1.15 -7.79 5.25
C TRP A 131 -2.36 -7.03 4.71
N HIS A 132 -2.90 -6.17 5.53
CA HIS A 132 -3.95 -5.27 5.14
C HIS A 132 -3.39 -3.87 5.10
N ASN A 133 -3.12 -3.38 3.91
CA ASN A 133 -2.90 -1.97 3.72
C ASN A 133 -4.27 -1.30 3.64
N SER A 134 -4.61 -0.51 4.62
CA SER A 134 -5.69 0.44 4.44
C SER A 134 -5.27 1.38 3.31
N PRO A 135 -6.07 1.59 2.27
CA PRO A 135 -5.72 2.49 1.18
C PRO A 135 -5.79 3.97 1.61
N GLU A 136 -5.39 4.24 2.83
CA GLU A 136 -5.37 5.58 3.43
C GLU A 136 -4.19 6.40 2.93
N TYR A 137 -4.01 6.44 1.61
CA TYR A 137 -3.16 7.45 1.03
C TYR A 137 -3.94 8.75 0.99
N VAL A 138 -3.52 9.66 1.84
CA VAL A 138 -4.07 11.00 2.00
C VAL A 138 -2.96 12.01 1.85
N MET A 139 -3.29 13.27 1.70
CA MET A 139 -2.28 14.31 1.80
C MET A 139 -1.88 14.48 3.26
N VAL A 140 -0.68 14.02 3.61
CA VAL A 140 -0.02 14.34 4.89
C VAL A 140 0.63 15.70 4.76
N TYR A 141 0.50 16.54 5.78
CA TYR A 141 1.08 17.88 5.79
C TYR A 141 1.71 18.23 7.13
N ASN A 142 2.70 19.11 7.13
CA ASN A 142 3.29 19.65 8.36
C ASN A 142 2.35 20.73 8.93
N LYS A 143 1.59 20.34 9.95
CA LYS A 143 0.57 21.19 10.59
C LYS A 143 1.20 22.40 11.28
N THR A 144 2.34 22.21 11.95
CA THR A 144 3.07 23.30 12.61
C THR A 144 3.46 24.36 11.60
N LEU A 145 4.00 23.93 10.45
CA LEU A 145 4.38 24.84 9.38
C LEU A 145 3.19 25.61 8.80
N PHE A 146 2.04 24.94 8.68
CA PHE A 146 0.79 25.59 8.23
C PHE A 146 0.31 26.66 9.22
N GLU A 147 0.31 26.34 10.52
CA GLU A 147 -0.09 27.27 11.58
C GLU A 147 0.82 28.49 11.65
N GLU A 148 2.15 28.29 11.58
CA GLU A 148 3.16 29.36 11.59
C GLU A 148 3.00 30.36 10.44
N ASN A 149 2.57 29.88 9.25
CA ASN A 149 2.41 30.70 8.05
C ASN A 149 0.98 31.15 7.78
N GLY A 150 0.01 30.71 8.59
CA GLY A 150 -1.40 31.00 8.40
C GLY A 150 -1.99 30.38 7.13
N TRP A 151 -1.47 29.22 6.73
CA TRP A 151 -2.01 28.44 5.60
C TRP A 151 -3.23 27.62 6.05
N GLU A 152 -4.22 27.58 5.18
CA GLU A 152 -5.45 26.85 5.43
C GLU A 152 -5.48 25.56 4.58
N ILE A 153 -6.16 24.53 5.09
CA ILE A 153 -6.36 23.26 4.35
C ILE A 153 -7.29 23.53 3.17
N PRO A 154 -6.87 23.20 1.93
CA PRO A 154 -7.66 23.47 0.74
C PRO A 154 -8.82 22.47 0.62
N SER A 155 -9.98 22.95 0.19
CA SER A 155 -11.21 22.17 -0.07
C SER A 155 -11.54 22.05 -1.56
N THR A 156 -10.89 22.85 -2.40
CA THR A 156 -11.04 22.86 -3.85
C THR A 156 -9.69 22.83 -4.55
N TYR A 157 -9.67 22.44 -5.83
CA TYR A 157 -8.45 22.48 -6.62
C TYR A 157 -7.84 23.90 -6.71
N ALA A 158 -8.70 24.91 -6.87
CA ALA A 158 -8.24 26.32 -6.92
C ALA A 158 -7.52 26.73 -5.64
N GLU A 159 -8.07 26.35 -4.48
CA GLU A 159 -7.44 26.61 -3.18
C GLU A 159 -6.12 25.84 -3.01
N LEU A 160 -6.04 24.58 -3.49
CA LEU A 160 -4.80 23.80 -3.48
C LEU A 160 -3.70 24.50 -4.31
N LYS A 161 -4.05 24.95 -5.51
CA LYS A 161 -3.11 25.65 -6.39
C LYS A 161 -2.60 26.95 -5.76
N ASP A 162 -3.50 27.74 -5.18
CA ASP A 162 -3.14 28.98 -4.46
C ASP A 162 -2.27 28.70 -3.22
N LEU A 163 -2.56 27.63 -2.49
CA LEU A 163 -1.75 27.19 -1.36
C LEU A 163 -0.34 26.77 -1.83
N CYS A 164 -0.23 25.97 -2.87
CA CYS A 164 1.06 25.58 -3.44
C CYS A 164 1.90 26.80 -3.87
N ALA A 165 1.28 27.81 -4.46
CA ALA A 165 1.98 29.04 -4.82
C ALA A 165 2.54 29.76 -3.58
N LYS A 166 1.75 29.92 -2.51
CA LYS A 166 2.17 30.54 -1.25
C LYS A 166 3.32 29.78 -0.58
N ILE A 167 3.27 28.44 -0.59
CA ILE A 167 4.33 27.61 -0.02
C ILE A 167 5.63 27.77 -0.83
N ALA A 168 5.52 27.73 -2.16
CA ALA A 168 6.67 27.89 -3.06
C ALA A 168 7.36 29.26 -2.90
N GLU A 169 6.61 30.33 -2.64
CA GLU A 169 7.16 31.68 -2.33
C GLU A 169 8.07 31.68 -1.09
N GLN A 170 7.90 30.74 -0.17
CA GLN A 170 8.78 30.57 0.99
C GLN A 170 10.01 29.70 0.71
N GLY A 171 10.19 29.22 -0.53
CA GLY A 171 11.28 28.33 -0.92
C GLY A 171 11.11 26.89 -0.43
N ILE A 172 9.89 26.50 -0.07
CA ILE A 172 9.52 25.15 0.38
C ILE A 172 8.84 24.43 -0.77
N THR A 173 9.15 23.15 -0.98
CA THR A 173 8.43 22.33 -1.97
C THR A 173 6.99 22.08 -1.48
N PRO A 174 5.98 22.53 -2.22
CA PRO A 174 4.60 22.42 -1.76
C PRO A 174 4.13 20.97 -1.59
N TRP A 175 4.33 20.15 -2.61
CA TRP A 175 3.92 18.74 -2.63
C TRP A 175 5.09 17.88 -3.09
N PHE A 176 5.70 17.16 -2.16
CA PHE A 176 6.78 16.23 -2.50
C PHE A 176 6.24 15.06 -3.32
N MET A 177 6.77 14.90 -4.53
CA MET A 177 6.37 13.84 -5.46
C MET A 177 7.58 12.99 -5.84
N PRO A 178 7.74 11.79 -5.27
CA PRO A 178 8.86 10.90 -5.62
C PRO A 178 8.56 10.13 -6.91
N GLY A 179 8.76 10.76 -8.07
CA GLY A 179 8.45 10.19 -9.37
C GLY A 179 9.32 9.03 -9.79
N ALA A 180 10.58 8.96 -9.30
CA ALA A 180 11.49 7.86 -9.61
C ALA A 180 11.02 6.50 -9.11
N ASP A 181 10.21 6.45 -8.04
CA ASP A 181 9.60 5.21 -7.54
C ASP A 181 8.61 4.58 -8.55
N GLY A 182 8.16 5.33 -9.55
CA GLY A 182 7.30 4.86 -10.63
C GLY A 182 5.84 4.60 -10.25
N TRP A 183 5.50 4.52 -8.95
CA TRP A 183 4.15 4.23 -8.46
C TRP A 183 3.52 5.36 -7.62
N GLN A 184 4.33 6.24 -7.03
CA GLN A 184 3.86 7.26 -6.09
C GLN A 184 2.85 8.25 -6.72
N HIS A 185 3.06 8.61 -7.98
CA HIS A 185 2.19 9.56 -8.68
C HIS A 185 0.74 9.05 -8.86
N GLN A 186 0.50 7.74 -8.80
CA GLN A 186 -0.85 7.18 -8.88
C GLN A 186 -1.67 7.37 -7.59
N LEU A 187 -1.04 7.64 -6.45
CA LEU A 187 -1.70 7.70 -5.14
C LEU A 187 -2.80 8.76 -5.08
N ALA A 188 -2.57 9.92 -5.71
CA ALA A 188 -3.58 10.97 -5.83
C ALA A 188 -4.83 10.46 -6.55
N PHE A 189 -4.65 9.68 -7.62
CA PHE A 189 -5.76 9.15 -8.43
C PHE A 189 -6.53 8.04 -7.69
N PHE A 190 -5.91 7.29 -6.80
CA PHE A 190 -6.61 6.31 -5.96
C PHE A 190 -7.57 6.99 -4.99
N GLN A 191 -7.19 8.12 -4.40
CA GLN A 191 -8.04 8.84 -3.45
C GLN A 191 -9.29 9.40 -4.12
N ILE A 192 -9.19 9.83 -5.38
CA ILE A 192 -10.28 10.50 -6.10
C ILE A 192 -11.11 9.55 -6.97
N GLY A 193 -10.90 8.24 -6.85
CA GLY A 193 -11.65 7.25 -7.65
C GLY A 193 -13.16 7.38 -7.53
N GLY A 194 -13.69 7.74 -6.35
CA GLY A 194 -15.12 7.99 -6.14
C GLY A 194 -15.68 9.13 -6.97
N VAL A 195 -14.89 10.17 -7.24
CA VAL A 195 -15.29 11.32 -8.08
C VAL A 195 -15.60 10.89 -9.50
N TYR A 196 -14.81 9.97 -10.04
CA TYR A 196 -15.02 9.47 -11.40
C TYR A 196 -16.29 8.66 -11.53
N GLU A 197 -16.56 7.77 -10.57
CA GLU A 197 -17.77 6.94 -10.55
C GLU A 197 -19.01 7.77 -10.30
N GLU A 198 -18.94 8.83 -9.46
CA GLU A 198 -20.05 9.76 -9.25
C GLU A 198 -20.36 10.57 -10.53
N ALA A 199 -19.33 11.05 -11.23
CA ALA A 199 -19.49 11.80 -12.47
C ALA A 199 -19.99 10.91 -13.62
N THR A 200 -19.63 9.64 -13.63
CA THR A 200 -19.97 8.66 -14.69
C THR A 200 -20.32 7.32 -14.04
N PRO A 201 -21.55 7.11 -13.56
CA PRO A 201 -21.96 5.87 -12.92
C PRO A 201 -21.74 4.64 -13.82
N GLY A 202 -21.11 3.59 -13.29
CA GLY A 202 -20.74 2.38 -14.01
C GLY A 202 -19.45 2.50 -14.82
N LEU A 203 -18.66 3.56 -14.62
CA LEU A 203 -17.43 3.80 -15.36
C LEU A 203 -16.44 2.65 -15.20
N TYR A 204 -16.21 2.16 -13.98
CA TYR A 204 -15.23 1.10 -13.75
C TYR A 204 -15.63 -0.23 -14.40
N ASP A 205 -16.93 -0.58 -14.38
CA ASP A 205 -17.41 -1.74 -15.09
C ASP A 205 -17.22 -1.60 -16.61
N ALA A 206 -17.46 -0.41 -17.15
CA ALA A 206 -17.26 -0.11 -18.55
C ALA A 206 -15.77 -0.16 -18.96
N LEU A 207 -14.86 0.34 -18.13
CA LEU A 207 -13.41 0.25 -18.33
C LEU A 207 -12.94 -1.21 -18.28
N ASN A 208 -13.37 -1.99 -17.28
CA ASN A 208 -12.99 -3.38 -17.12
C ASN A 208 -13.49 -4.29 -18.25
N THR A 209 -14.59 -3.90 -18.91
CA THR A 209 -15.16 -4.63 -20.05
C THR A 209 -14.80 -4.02 -21.41
N ASN A 210 -13.85 -3.06 -21.46
CA ASN A 210 -13.43 -2.34 -22.66
C ASN A 210 -14.59 -1.62 -23.40
N GLN A 211 -15.60 -1.18 -22.67
CA GLN A 211 -16.72 -0.37 -23.20
C GLN A 211 -16.48 1.12 -23.04
N ALA A 212 -15.47 1.52 -22.27
CA ALA A 212 -15.00 2.88 -22.10
C ALA A 212 -13.48 2.94 -22.16
N THR A 213 -12.92 4.14 -22.36
CA THR A 213 -11.49 4.40 -22.20
C THR A 213 -11.26 5.56 -21.25
N PHE A 214 -10.09 5.61 -20.63
CA PHE A 214 -9.70 6.74 -19.77
C PHE A 214 -9.74 8.07 -20.51
N ALA A 215 -9.33 8.07 -21.77
CA ALA A 215 -9.24 9.27 -22.61
C ALA A 215 -10.59 9.88 -22.97
N ASP A 216 -11.66 9.09 -22.94
CA ASP A 216 -13.02 9.56 -23.26
C ASP A 216 -13.78 10.08 -22.01
N ASN A 217 -13.19 9.98 -20.82
CA ASN A 217 -13.82 10.44 -19.60
C ASN A 217 -13.40 11.87 -19.25
N GLU A 218 -14.34 12.81 -19.33
CA GLU A 218 -14.09 14.25 -19.13
C GLU A 218 -13.53 14.55 -17.72
N LYS A 219 -14.04 13.89 -16.67
CA LYS A 219 -13.59 14.10 -15.28
C LYS A 219 -12.17 13.57 -15.06
N MET A 220 -11.81 12.45 -15.68
CA MET A 220 -10.44 11.95 -15.64
C MET A 220 -9.46 12.88 -16.36
N LEU A 221 -9.87 13.42 -17.50
CA LEU A 221 -9.05 14.41 -18.23
C LEU A 221 -8.91 15.72 -17.45
N GLU A 222 -9.97 16.19 -16.77
CA GLU A 222 -9.92 17.35 -15.89
C GLU A 222 -8.85 17.15 -14.80
N VAL A 223 -8.93 16.06 -14.04
CA VAL A 223 -7.97 15.75 -12.97
C VAL A 223 -6.55 15.57 -13.46
N LEU A 224 -6.35 14.93 -14.60
CA LEU A 224 -5.02 14.82 -15.21
C LEU A 224 -4.46 16.19 -15.62
N ASN A 225 -5.30 17.11 -16.10
CA ASN A 225 -4.88 18.47 -16.42
C ASN A 225 -4.53 19.26 -15.14
N GLU A 226 -5.31 19.12 -14.07
CA GLU A 226 -5.01 19.73 -12.78
C GLU A 226 -3.66 19.26 -12.22
N PHE A 227 -3.42 17.94 -12.24
CA PHE A 227 -2.15 17.35 -11.84
C PHE A 227 -0.98 17.87 -12.70
N LYS A 228 -1.18 17.93 -14.02
CA LYS A 228 -0.21 18.48 -14.95
C LYS A 228 0.07 19.95 -14.68
N GLU A 229 -0.93 20.77 -14.39
CA GLU A 229 -0.73 22.18 -14.03
C GLU A 229 0.14 22.36 -12.79
N LEU A 230 -0.06 21.54 -11.75
CA LEU A 230 0.78 21.57 -10.54
C LEU A 230 2.23 21.17 -10.85
N SER A 231 2.43 20.18 -11.70
CA SER A 231 3.75 19.75 -12.18
C SER A 231 4.43 20.85 -13.01
N ASP A 232 3.72 21.43 -13.99
CA ASP A 232 4.26 22.50 -14.86
C ASP A 232 4.62 23.76 -14.06
N ALA A 233 3.91 24.01 -12.96
CA ALA A 233 4.22 25.12 -12.05
C ALA A 233 5.40 24.84 -11.11
N GLY A 234 5.98 23.61 -11.15
CA GLY A 234 7.12 23.22 -10.31
C GLY A 234 6.76 22.89 -8.86
N TYR A 235 5.47 22.68 -8.54
CA TYR A 235 5.03 22.45 -7.16
C TYR A 235 5.37 21.06 -6.63
N PHE A 236 5.85 20.13 -7.46
CA PHE A 236 6.32 18.80 -7.07
C PHE A 236 7.81 18.74 -6.71
N GLY A 237 8.51 19.86 -6.81
CA GLY A 237 9.97 19.97 -6.67
C GLY A 237 10.67 20.02 -8.04
N GLU A 238 11.92 20.51 -8.04
CA GLU A 238 12.65 20.84 -9.28
C GLU A 238 12.98 19.59 -10.12
N ASP A 239 13.27 18.45 -9.47
CA ASP A 239 13.62 17.18 -10.13
C ASP A 239 12.76 16.03 -9.62
N TRP A 240 11.45 16.25 -9.55
CA TRP A 240 10.53 15.27 -8.99
C TRP A 240 10.53 13.91 -9.72
N ILE A 241 10.80 13.90 -11.04
CA ILE A 241 10.87 12.67 -11.83
C ILE A 241 12.07 11.79 -11.42
N GLY A 242 13.19 12.43 -11.04
CA GLY A 242 14.41 11.76 -10.58
C GLY A 242 14.49 11.52 -9.09
N THR A 243 13.52 12.05 -8.32
CA THR A 243 13.50 11.94 -6.85
C THR A 243 12.75 10.68 -6.43
N ASP A 244 13.29 9.93 -5.49
CA ASP A 244 12.66 8.77 -4.84
C ASP A 244 12.14 9.11 -3.42
N SER A 245 11.41 8.17 -2.81
CA SER A 245 10.81 8.35 -1.48
C SER A 245 11.77 8.09 -0.30
N THR A 246 13.02 7.70 -0.56
CA THR A 246 13.97 7.29 0.49
C THR A 246 14.17 8.36 1.57
N ASN A 247 14.14 9.63 1.18
CA ASN A 247 14.35 10.77 2.09
C ASN A 247 13.06 11.47 2.55
N LEU A 248 11.88 10.93 2.25
CA LEU A 248 10.60 11.59 2.54
C LEU A 248 10.47 12.03 4.00
N THR A 249 10.85 11.20 4.95
CA THR A 249 10.76 11.53 6.38
C THR A 249 11.72 12.65 6.77
N ASN A 250 12.95 12.64 6.25
CA ASN A 250 13.94 13.70 6.50
C ASN A 250 13.52 15.03 5.85
N GLU A 251 12.98 15.00 4.63
CA GLU A 251 12.49 16.21 3.96
C GLU A 251 11.37 16.90 4.75
N PHE A 252 10.49 16.12 5.38
CA PHE A 252 9.51 16.67 6.32
C PHE A 252 10.15 17.21 7.61
N GLY A 253 11.09 16.46 8.21
CA GLY A 253 11.77 16.85 9.45
C GLY A 253 12.59 18.13 9.28
N ASP A 254 13.23 18.30 8.14
CA ASP A 254 14.02 19.47 7.77
C ASP A 254 13.17 20.65 7.26
N ARG A 255 11.84 20.45 7.17
CA ARG A 255 10.87 21.45 6.66
C ARG A 255 11.14 21.89 5.21
N ASN A 256 11.77 21.04 4.40
CA ASN A 256 12.02 21.30 2.97
C ASN A 256 10.76 21.08 2.12
N ILE A 257 9.81 20.31 2.65
CA ILE A 257 8.54 20.01 2.02
C ILE A 257 7.37 20.32 2.96
N ALA A 258 6.24 20.71 2.40
CA ALA A 258 5.04 21.02 3.19
C ALA A 258 4.04 19.87 3.21
N MET A 259 3.90 19.12 2.11
CA MET A 259 2.89 18.08 1.91
C MET A 259 3.44 16.92 1.08
N ALA A 260 2.91 15.71 1.33
CA ALA A 260 3.14 14.53 0.49
C ALA A 260 1.96 13.55 0.58
N MET A 261 1.71 12.80 -0.49
CA MET A 261 0.76 11.67 -0.44
C MET A 261 1.40 10.51 0.32
N ALA A 262 0.83 10.17 1.47
CA ALA A 262 1.32 9.08 2.31
C ALA A 262 0.18 8.44 3.10
N ASN A 263 0.43 7.29 3.71
CA ASN A 263 -0.50 6.72 4.67
C ASN A 263 -0.28 7.30 6.08
N SER A 264 -1.23 7.10 6.97
CA SER A 264 -1.19 7.67 8.32
C SER A 264 -0.01 7.21 9.17
N SER A 265 0.59 6.06 8.87
CA SER A 265 1.76 5.54 9.60
C SER A 265 3.02 6.37 9.38
N TYR A 266 3.11 7.10 8.27
CA TYR A 266 4.24 8.00 8.00
C TYR A 266 4.38 9.12 9.03
N ILE A 267 3.29 9.57 9.65
CA ILE A 267 3.36 10.62 10.69
C ILE A 267 4.21 10.15 11.88
N GLN A 268 4.02 8.91 12.33
CA GLN A 268 4.84 8.36 13.40
C GLN A 268 6.28 8.12 12.92
N GLN A 269 6.45 7.60 11.70
CA GLN A 269 7.77 7.37 11.13
C GLN A 269 8.59 8.65 10.98
N ILE A 270 7.99 9.76 10.53
CA ILE A 270 8.67 11.06 10.47
C ILE A 270 9.22 11.45 11.86
N LYS A 271 8.41 11.31 12.91
CA LYS A 271 8.82 11.63 14.28
C LYS A 271 9.94 10.71 14.79
N ASP A 272 9.84 9.42 14.51
CA ASP A 272 10.83 8.41 14.95
C ASP A 272 12.18 8.60 14.23
N ASP A 273 12.16 8.87 12.92
CA ASP A 273 13.36 8.99 12.09
C ASP A 273 14.11 10.32 12.35
N THR A 274 13.36 11.42 12.58
CA THR A 274 13.94 12.77 12.61
C THR A 274 14.00 13.41 14.00
N GLY A 275 13.23 12.89 14.95
CA GLY A 275 13.09 13.49 16.27
C GLY A 275 12.39 14.87 16.25
N THR A 276 11.69 15.24 15.18
CA THR A 276 11.02 16.52 15.06
C THR A 276 9.87 16.66 16.07
N GLU A 277 9.72 17.86 16.64
CA GLU A 277 8.60 18.23 17.52
C GLU A 277 7.39 18.75 16.73
N ASP A 278 7.49 18.85 15.40
CA ASP A 278 6.39 19.31 14.56
C ASP A 278 5.18 18.39 14.65
N GLU A 279 4.01 18.99 14.58
CA GLU A 279 2.75 18.26 14.45
C GLU A 279 2.39 18.10 12.98
N PHE A 280 1.82 16.94 12.66
CA PHE A 280 1.39 16.61 11.31
C PHE A 280 -0.11 16.36 11.29
N GLY A 281 -0.73 16.60 10.16
CA GLY A 281 -2.13 16.35 9.93
C GLY A 281 -2.36 15.70 8.56
N MET A 282 -3.63 15.45 8.25
CA MET A 282 -4.05 14.81 7.01
C MET A 282 -5.28 15.50 6.44
N PHE A 283 -5.37 15.56 5.12
CA PHE A 283 -6.57 16.02 4.43
C PHE A 283 -6.79 15.27 3.11
N LEU A 284 -8.01 15.36 2.58
CA LEU A 284 -8.36 14.82 1.28
C LEU A 284 -7.77 15.69 0.19
N ILE A 285 -7.13 15.07 -0.81
CA ILE A 285 -6.63 15.82 -1.96
C ILE A 285 -7.82 16.36 -2.77
N PRO A 286 -7.92 17.67 -3.01
CA PRO A 286 -9.07 18.26 -3.67
C PRO A 286 -8.95 18.33 -5.20
N LEU A 287 -8.26 17.37 -5.84
CA LEU A 287 -8.27 17.25 -7.30
C LEU A 287 -9.67 16.87 -7.77
N GLY A 288 -10.16 17.47 -8.83
CA GLY A 288 -11.52 17.30 -9.33
C GLY A 288 -12.59 17.72 -8.30
N ASP A 289 -12.24 18.61 -7.36
CA ASP A 289 -13.06 19.03 -6.21
C ASP A 289 -13.55 17.84 -5.36
N ASN A 290 -12.64 16.91 -5.09
CA ASN A 290 -12.90 15.66 -4.38
C ASN A 290 -13.40 15.87 -2.95
N THR A 291 -14.50 15.22 -2.62
CA THR A 291 -15.07 15.13 -1.26
C THR A 291 -15.15 13.69 -0.74
N TRP A 292 -14.64 12.72 -1.51
CA TRP A 292 -14.68 11.31 -1.19
C TRP A 292 -13.50 10.89 -0.35
N TYR A 293 -13.77 10.23 0.76
CA TYR A 293 -12.76 9.55 1.56
C TYR A 293 -12.65 8.09 1.08
N PRO A 294 -11.45 7.60 0.73
CA PRO A 294 -11.28 6.20 0.38
C PRO A 294 -11.56 5.35 1.63
N THR A 295 -12.68 4.64 1.62
CA THR A 295 -12.99 3.65 2.64
C THR A 295 -12.59 2.29 2.14
N ASN A 296 -11.96 1.49 3.01
CA ASN A 296 -11.79 0.09 2.72
C ASN A 296 -13.12 -0.64 2.95
N PRO A 297 -13.74 -1.24 1.92
CA PRO A 297 -15.01 -1.96 2.07
C PRO A 297 -14.89 -3.21 2.94
N ALA A 298 -13.68 -3.61 3.32
CA ALA A 298 -13.41 -4.76 4.20
C ALA A 298 -13.11 -4.37 5.66
N GLY A 299 -13.30 -3.10 6.02
CA GLY A 299 -13.13 -2.59 7.39
C GLY A 299 -14.32 -2.90 8.27
#